data_40dedebc37bf08648a25a29be451da54
#
_entry.id   40dedebc37bf08648a25a29be451da54
#
_cell.length_a   1.000
_cell.length_b   1.000
_cell.length_c   1.000
_cell.angle_alpha   90.00
_cell.angle_beta   90.00
_cell.angle_gamma   90.00
#
_symmetry.space_group_name_H-M   'P 1'
#
loop_
_entity.id
_entity.type
_entity.pdbx_description
1 polymer ?
#
loop_
_entity_poly.entity_id
_entity_poly.type
_entity_poly.pdbx_seq_one_letter_code
_entity_poly.pdbx_strand_id
1 'polypeptide(L)'
;MDDRLKKNSDAGRRTRASEDRQRDAPEANFAFAGERRKMFRSEWLQEALPTPPEIPGFHLCWLSTTNAYDPIHKRMRLGYEPVKADDLPGFEHLKVKAGEFAGFVACNEMILFKLPMDIYQDYMTQAHFDAPLEEQEKIRVQVEQLQGARDSNGRRLGMVEGDGMNFDQPIRPPVFEG
;
A
#
# COMPACT_ATOMS: atom_id res chain seq x y z
N MET A 1 70.31 0.16 4.39
CA MET A 1 68.85 0.16 4.35
C MET A 1 68.35 -0.92 5.28
N ASP A 2 67.66 -0.51 6.30
CA ASP A 2 67.41 -1.29 7.51
C ASP A 2 66.27 -2.29 7.30
N ASP A 3 66.62 -3.61 7.28
CA ASP A 3 65.68 -4.72 7.11
C ASP A 3 64.72 -4.95 8.29
N ARG A 4 64.79 -4.09 9.30
CA ARG A 4 63.95 -4.15 10.52
C ARG A 4 62.49 -3.67 10.29
N LEU A 5 62.25 -2.93 9.23
CA LEU A 5 60.95 -2.35 8.93
C LEU A 5 60.04 -3.24 8.04
N LYS A 6 60.58 -4.29 7.47
CA LYS A 6 59.79 -5.22 6.58
C LYS A 6 59.08 -6.34 7.31
N LYS A 7 59.29 -6.50 8.61
CA LYS A 7 58.77 -7.67 9.36
C LYS A 7 57.40 -7.46 10.05
N ASN A 8 56.75 -6.30 9.88
CA ASN A 8 55.51 -5.98 10.60
C ASN A 8 54.28 -5.76 9.75
N SER A 9 54.29 -6.06 8.46
CA SER A 9 53.14 -5.78 7.62
C SER A 9 52.23 -6.99 7.33
N ASP A 10 52.61 -8.23 7.73
CA ASP A 10 51.83 -9.41 7.33
C ASP A 10 51.38 -10.36 8.46
N ALA A 11 51.53 -9.98 9.67
CA ALA A 11 50.87 -10.69 10.76
C ALA A 11 49.63 -9.91 11.16
N GLY A 12 48.53 -10.17 10.49
CA GLY A 12 47.20 -9.82 11.03
C GLY A 12 47.16 -10.36 12.45
N ARG A 13 47.35 -9.46 13.40
CA ARG A 13 47.33 -9.76 14.84
C ARG A 13 45.92 -10.24 15.17
N ARG A 14 45.67 -11.52 14.93
CA ARG A 14 44.58 -12.21 15.59
C ARG A 14 44.90 -12.20 17.06
N THR A 15 44.33 -11.25 17.78
CA THR A 15 44.44 -11.20 19.23
C THR A 15 43.77 -12.44 19.79
N ARG A 16 44.38 -13.11 20.75
CA ARG A 16 43.82 -14.28 21.48
C ARG A 16 42.38 -14.05 21.88
N ALA A 17 42.04 -12.83 22.24
CA ALA A 17 40.67 -12.40 22.55
C ALA A 17 39.67 -12.48 21.36
N SER A 18 40.13 -12.40 20.10
CA SER A 18 39.26 -12.57 18.92
C SER A 18 39.05 -14.03 18.56
N GLU A 19 40.03 -14.88 18.87
CA GLU A 19 39.93 -16.34 18.68
C GLU A 19 39.05 -16.97 19.75
N ASP A 20 39.17 -16.53 21.01
CA ASP A 20 38.32 -17.00 22.12
C ASP A 20 36.85 -16.59 21.90
N ARG A 21 36.58 -15.39 21.41
CA ARG A 21 35.21 -14.98 21.05
C ARG A 21 34.60 -15.79 19.89
N GLN A 22 35.41 -16.34 19.00
CA GLN A 22 34.94 -17.22 17.95
C GLN A 22 34.68 -18.66 18.44
N ARG A 23 35.38 -19.12 19.49
CA ARG A 23 35.22 -20.45 20.04
C ARG A 23 34.03 -20.55 21.00
N ASP A 24 33.70 -19.46 21.70
CA ASP A 24 32.63 -19.42 22.71
C ASP A 24 31.27 -18.97 22.17
N ALA A 25 31.17 -18.67 20.86
CA ALA A 25 29.88 -18.39 20.23
C ALA A 25 29.14 -19.72 20.04
N PRO A 26 28.14 -20.06 20.88
CA PRO A 26 27.41 -21.32 20.73
C PRO A 26 26.76 -21.34 19.34
N GLU A 27 26.82 -22.50 18.66
CA GLU A 27 26.22 -22.72 17.33
C GLU A 27 24.76 -22.29 17.24
N ALA A 28 24.06 -22.33 18.38
CA ALA A 28 22.71 -21.78 18.55
C ALA A 28 22.59 -20.29 18.16
N ASN A 29 23.64 -19.47 18.32
CA ASN A 29 23.63 -18.08 17.93
C ASN A 29 23.67 -17.85 16.42
N PHE A 30 24.18 -18.79 15.64
CA PHE A 30 24.21 -18.67 14.17
C PHE A 30 22.86 -19.00 13.54
N ALA A 31 22.12 -19.97 14.07
CA ALA A 31 20.76 -20.26 13.64
C ALA A 31 19.83 -19.05 13.97
N PHE A 32 19.95 -18.51 15.19
CA PHE A 32 19.22 -17.31 15.62
C PHE A 32 19.60 -16.06 14.80
N ALA A 33 20.85 -15.91 14.40
CA ALA A 33 21.28 -14.80 13.55
C ALA A 33 20.69 -14.92 12.12
N GLY A 34 20.55 -16.14 11.60
CA GLY A 34 19.91 -16.43 10.32
C GLY A 34 18.42 -16.09 10.31
N GLU A 35 17.72 -16.49 11.38
CA GLU A 35 16.29 -16.18 11.56
C GLU A 35 16.06 -14.67 11.74
N ARG A 36 16.85 -14.00 12.57
CA ARG A 36 16.78 -12.54 12.74
C ARG A 36 17.05 -11.79 11.44
N ARG A 37 17.97 -12.25 10.59
CA ARG A 37 18.20 -11.66 9.28
C ARG A 37 17.04 -11.85 8.31
N LYS A 38 16.35 -12.99 8.38
CA LYS A 38 15.13 -13.23 7.61
C LYS A 38 14.00 -12.33 8.08
N MET A 39 13.78 -12.25 9.40
CA MET A 39 12.80 -11.35 10.00
C MET A 39 13.12 -9.88 9.65
N PHE A 40 14.37 -9.46 9.77
CA PHE A 40 14.78 -8.11 9.39
C PHE A 40 14.49 -7.80 7.92
N ARG A 41 14.72 -8.75 7.01
CA ARG A 41 14.41 -8.55 5.59
C ARG A 41 12.91 -8.48 5.31
N SER A 42 12.11 -9.33 5.96
CA SER A 42 10.66 -9.30 5.79
C SER A 42 10.03 -8.03 6.35
N GLU A 43 10.43 -7.63 7.57
CA GLU A 43 9.81 -6.50 8.26
C GLU A 43 10.39 -5.14 7.85
N TRP A 44 11.69 -5.06 7.54
CA TRP A 44 12.34 -3.79 7.23
C TRP A 44 12.34 -3.44 5.74
N LEU A 45 12.47 -4.42 4.86
CA LEU A 45 12.65 -4.17 3.43
C LEU A 45 11.37 -4.30 2.60
N GLN A 46 10.32 -4.94 3.11
CA GLN A 46 9.14 -5.26 2.32
C GLN A 46 7.88 -4.53 2.75
N GLU A 47 7.73 -4.14 4.00
CA GLU A 47 6.48 -3.57 4.49
C GLU A 47 6.73 -2.28 5.28
N ALA A 48 6.40 -1.15 4.67
CA ALA A 48 6.33 0.13 5.38
C ALA A 48 5.20 0.14 6.43
N LEU A 49 4.16 -0.68 6.24
CA LEU A 49 3.02 -0.86 7.12
C LEU A 49 2.83 -2.35 7.43
N PRO A 50 2.56 -2.73 8.68
CA PRO A 50 2.28 -4.10 9.04
C PRO A 50 0.96 -4.57 8.43
N THR A 51 0.94 -5.82 7.94
CA THR A 51 -0.27 -6.43 7.41
C THR A 51 -1.21 -6.81 8.55
N PRO A 52 -2.42 -6.23 8.66
CA PRO A 52 -3.35 -6.59 9.71
C PRO A 52 -3.95 -7.97 9.45
N PRO A 53 -4.30 -8.73 10.51
CA PRO A 53 -5.07 -9.95 10.36
C PRO A 53 -6.45 -9.65 9.80
N GLU A 54 -6.99 -10.56 9.00
CA GLU A 54 -8.32 -10.41 8.40
C GLU A 54 -9.40 -10.41 9.47
N ILE A 55 -10.34 -9.47 9.36
CA ILE A 55 -11.57 -9.45 10.14
C ILE A 55 -12.71 -9.91 9.21
N PRO A 56 -13.37 -11.06 9.48
CA PRO A 56 -14.42 -11.57 8.61
C PRO A 56 -15.53 -10.55 8.36
N GLY A 57 -15.90 -10.35 7.10
CA GLY A 57 -16.95 -9.41 6.71
C GLY A 57 -16.52 -7.94 6.61
N PHE A 58 -15.23 -7.64 6.81
CA PHE A 58 -14.72 -6.28 6.72
C PHE A 58 -13.50 -6.19 5.78
N HIS A 59 -13.46 -5.12 5.01
CA HIS A 59 -12.26 -4.67 4.33
C HIS A 59 -11.42 -3.80 5.26
N LEU A 60 -10.12 -4.07 5.36
CA LEU A 60 -9.19 -3.32 6.20
C LEU A 60 -8.29 -2.44 5.34
N CYS A 61 -8.06 -1.21 5.77
CA CYS A 61 -7.16 -0.29 5.09
C CYS A 61 -6.48 0.68 6.06
N TRP A 62 -5.27 1.11 5.70
CA TRP A 62 -4.55 2.16 6.40
C TRP A 62 -4.89 3.52 5.79
N LEU A 63 -5.35 4.46 6.61
CA LEU A 63 -5.68 5.82 6.20
C LEU A 63 -4.74 6.82 6.85
N SER A 64 -4.21 7.76 6.05
CA SER A 64 -3.30 8.80 6.53
C SER A 64 -4.05 9.91 7.25
N THR A 65 -3.52 10.34 8.39
CA THR A 65 -4.03 11.49 9.14
C THR A 65 -3.58 12.84 8.56
N THR A 66 -2.54 12.83 7.72
CA THR A 66 -1.89 14.04 7.18
C THR A 66 -2.28 14.36 5.75
N ASN A 67 -3.09 13.53 5.09
CA ASN A 67 -3.50 13.74 3.71
C ASN A 67 -4.55 14.85 3.59
N ALA A 68 -4.14 16.00 3.07
CA ALA A 68 -5.04 17.15 2.87
C ALA A 68 -6.08 16.93 1.76
N TYR A 69 -5.77 16.10 0.75
CA TYR A 69 -6.69 15.84 -0.37
C TYR A 69 -7.78 14.82 -0.01
N ASP A 70 -7.46 13.90 0.90
CA ASP A 70 -8.39 12.88 1.38
C ASP A 70 -8.35 12.80 2.91
N PRO A 71 -8.95 13.79 3.58
CA PRO A 71 -8.92 13.86 5.04
C PRO A 71 -9.67 12.70 5.67
N ILE A 72 -9.11 12.15 6.74
CA ILE A 72 -9.61 10.99 7.46
C ILE A 72 -11.09 11.10 7.86
N HIS A 73 -11.53 12.29 8.27
CA HIS A 73 -12.92 12.55 8.63
C HIS A 73 -13.91 12.44 7.46
N LYS A 74 -13.42 12.65 6.21
CA LYS A 74 -14.22 12.38 5.02
C LYS A 74 -14.48 10.89 4.87
N ARG A 75 -13.48 10.07 5.12
CA ARG A 75 -13.59 8.60 5.08
C ARG A 75 -14.54 8.09 6.18
N MET A 76 -14.45 8.64 7.38
CA MET A 76 -15.38 8.28 8.47
C MET A 76 -16.86 8.56 8.11
N ARG A 77 -17.14 9.66 7.40
CA ARG A 77 -18.50 9.95 6.88
C ARG A 77 -18.97 8.97 5.80
N LEU A 78 -18.04 8.30 5.12
CA LEU A 78 -18.32 7.24 4.15
C LEU A 78 -18.49 5.86 4.80
N GLY A 79 -18.48 5.77 6.15
CA GLY A 79 -18.71 4.54 6.88
C GLY A 79 -17.45 3.81 7.32
N TYR A 80 -16.26 4.39 7.10
CA TYR A 80 -15.01 3.81 7.63
C TYR A 80 -14.95 4.01 9.13
N GLU A 81 -14.69 2.95 9.88
CA GLU A 81 -14.53 2.93 11.32
C GLU A 81 -13.10 2.60 11.72
N PRO A 82 -12.50 3.35 12.67
CA PRO A 82 -11.16 3.01 13.15
C PRO A 82 -11.19 1.72 13.98
N VAL A 83 -10.17 0.90 13.83
CA VAL A 83 -10.05 -0.41 14.49
C VAL A 83 -9.40 -0.24 15.85
N LYS A 84 -10.03 -0.78 16.90
CA LYS A 84 -9.45 -0.79 18.25
C LYS A 84 -8.32 -1.82 18.34
N ALA A 85 -7.26 -1.48 19.06
CA ALA A 85 -6.14 -2.39 19.29
C ALA A 85 -6.56 -3.63 20.08
N ASP A 86 -7.56 -3.49 20.93
CA ASP A 86 -8.08 -4.59 21.77
C ASP A 86 -8.85 -5.63 20.93
N ASP A 87 -9.31 -5.26 19.73
CA ASP A 87 -10.02 -6.15 18.78
C ASP A 87 -9.05 -6.93 17.87
N LEU A 88 -7.73 -6.60 17.90
CA LEU A 88 -6.72 -7.17 17.01
C LEU A 88 -5.56 -7.79 17.81
N PRO A 89 -5.59 -9.11 18.06
CA PRO A 89 -4.49 -9.81 18.73
C PRO A 89 -3.16 -9.62 17.99
N GLY A 90 -2.10 -9.26 18.74
CA GLY A 90 -0.76 -9.02 18.20
C GLY A 90 -0.49 -7.57 17.78
N PHE A 91 -1.50 -6.69 17.77
CA PHE A 91 -1.39 -5.27 17.41
C PHE A 91 -1.45 -4.32 18.61
N GLU A 92 -1.43 -4.84 19.83
CA GLU A 92 -1.48 -4.05 21.06
C GLU A 92 -0.32 -3.06 21.17
N HIS A 93 0.83 -3.40 20.60
CA HIS A 93 2.03 -2.55 20.59
C HIS A 93 1.87 -1.30 19.69
N LEU A 94 0.92 -1.31 18.75
CA LEU A 94 0.58 -0.19 17.86
C LEU A 94 -0.58 0.67 18.40
N LYS A 95 -1.00 0.44 19.64
CA LYS A 95 -2.09 1.19 20.28
C LYS A 95 -1.70 2.65 20.49
N VAL A 96 -2.50 3.57 19.98
CA VAL A 96 -2.35 5.00 20.23
C VAL A 96 -2.64 5.30 21.69
N LYS A 97 -1.74 6.00 22.37
CA LYS A 97 -1.82 6.26 23.82
C LYS A 97 -2.59 7.55 24.16
N ALA A 98 -2.61 8.53 23.25
CA ALA A 98 -3.21 9.83 23.51
C ALA A 98 -3.72 10.48 22.21
N GLY A 99 -4.65 11.44 22.33
CA GLY A 99 -5.23 12.16 21.20
C GLY A 99 -6.61 11.64 20.79
N GLU A 100 -7.11 12.11 19.66
CA GLU A 100 -8.43 11.79 19.12
C GLU A 100 -8.59 10.29 18.85
N PHE A 101 -7.52 9.63 18.39
CA PHE A 101 -7.54 8.20 18.07
C PHE A 101 -6.91 7.34 19.17
N ALA A 102 -6.98 7.77 20.43
CA ALA A 102 -6.50 6.96 21.55
C ALA A 102 -7.25 5.63 21.65
N GLY A 103 -6.52 4.53 21.79
CA GLY A 103 -7.08 3.18 21.85
C GLY A 103 -7.16 2.45 20.50
N PHE A 104 -6.99 3.15 19.38
CA PHE A 104 -7.01 2.57 18.03
C PHE A 104 -5.60 2.14 17.56
N VAL A 105 -5.54 1.34 16.51
CA VAL A 105 -4.31 0.87 15.91
C VAL A 105 -3.76 1.92 14.95
N ALA A 106 -2.51 2.35 15.17
CA ALA A 106 -1.81 3.26 14.27
C ALA A 106 -0.36 2.83 14.05
N CYS A 107 0.16 3.14 12.88
CA CYS A 107 1.55 2.98 12.52
C CYS A 107 2.01 4.27 11.84
N ASN A 108 2.95 4.98 12.45
CA ASN A 108 3.38 6.31 12.03
C ASN A 108 2.16 7.27 11.94
N GLU A 109 1.96 7.91 10.78
CA GLU A 109 0.81 8.79 10.50
C GLU A 109 -0.43 8.06 9.97
N MET A 110 -0.39 6.73 9.92
CA MET A 110 -1.48 5.92 9.39
C MET A 110 -2.29 5.29 10.53
N ILE A 111 -3.61 5.32 10.40
CA ILE A 111 -4.53 4.65 11.32
C ILE A 111 -5.24 3.53 10.56
N LEU A 112 -5.42 2.39 11.21
CA LEU A 112 -6.12 1.25 10.64
C LEU A 112 -7.63 1.46 10.73
N PHE A 113 -8.30 1.34 9.59
CA PHE A 113 -9.76 1.43 9.46
C PHE A 113 -10.33 0.14 8.89
N LYS A 114 -11.58 -0.10 9.20
CA LYS A 114 -12.41 -1.17 8.65
C LYS A 114 -13.62 -0.57 7.95
N LEU A 115 -14.08 -1.25 6.89
CA LEU A 115 -15.33 -0.94 6.20
C LEU A 115 -16.06 -2.25 5.96
N PRO A 116 -17.39 -2.35 6.17
CA PRO A 116 -18.15 -3.54 5.80
C PRO A 116 -17.88 -3.94 4.34
N MET A 117 -17.72 -5.25 4.09
CA MET A 117 -17.28 -5.77 2.79
C MET A 117 -18.31 -5.48 1.68
N ASP A 118 -19.59 -5.51 1.99
CA ASP A 118 -20.68 -5.17 1.07
C ASP A 118 -20.56 -3.71 0.59
N ILE A 119 -20.38 -2.77 1.50
CA ILE A 119 -20.21 -1.34 1.17
C ILE A 119 -18.90 -1.13 0.37
N TYR A 120 -17.83 -1.85 0.72
CA TYR A 120 -16.58 -1.79 -0.03
C TYR A 120 -16.78 -2.26 -1.48
N GLN A 121 -17.48 -3.37 -1.69
CA GLN A 121 -17.78 -3.90 -3.01
C GLN A 121 -18.63 -2.93 -3.83
N ASP A 122 -19.64 -2.32 -3.22
CA ASP A 122 -20.46 -1.29 -3.85
C ASP A 122 -19.63 -0.08 -4.30
N TYR A 123 -18.73 0.40 -3.43
CA TYR A 123 -17.85 1.51 -3.78
C TYR A 123 -16.88 1.15 -4.91
N MET A 124 -16.34 -0.06 -4.91
CA MET A 124 -15.46 -0.54 -5.97
C MET A 124 -16.21 -0.70 -7.29
N THR A 125 -17.42 -1.22 -7.25
CA THR A 125 -18.28 -1.33 -8.43
C THR A 125 -18.61 0.03 -9.01
N GLN A 126 -19.03 0.98 -8.18
CA GLN A 126 -19.32 2.33 -8.61
C GLN A 126 -18.09 3.04 -9.20
N ALA A 127 -16.93 2.95 -8.53
CA ALA A 127 -15.73 3.64 -8.95
C ALA A 127 -15.08 3.05 -10.21
N HIS A 128 -15.12 1.72 -10.36
CA HIS A 128 -14.35 1.03 -11.39
C HIS A 128 -15.21 0.46 -12.54
N PHE A 129 -16.53 0.44 -12.37
CA PHE A 129 -17.44 -0.04 -13.38
C PHE A 129 -18.45 1.03 -13.80
N ASP A 130 -19.29 1.52 -12.89
CA ASP A 130 -20.37 2.45 -13.23
C ASP A 130 -19.88 3.82 -13.69
N ALA A 131 -18.94 4.42 -12.95
CA ALA A 131 -18.41 5.73 -13.29
C ALA A 131 -17.66 5.74 -14.65
N PRO A 132 -16.80 4.78 -14.98
CA PRO A 132 -16.22 4.66 -16.31
C PRO A 132 -17.25 4.48 -17.44
N LEU A 133 -18.32 3.72 -17.20
CA LEU A 133 -19.41 3.57 -18.18
C LEU A 133 -20.14 4.89 -18.45
N GLU A 134 -20.46 5.63 -17.38
CA GLU A 134 -21.08 6.95 -17.52
C GLU A 134 -20.17 7.93 -18.28
N GLU A 135 -18.87 7.89 -18.00
CA GLU A 135 -17.89 8.73 -18.71
C GLU A 135 -17.79 8.37 -20.20
N GLN A 136 -17.80 7.08 -20.52
CA GLN A 136 -17.81 6.62 -21.92
C GLN A 136 -19.08 7.09 -22.65
N GLU A 137 -20.23 6.98 -22.01
CA GLU A 137 -21.49 7.42 -22.63
C GLU A 137 -21.49 8.95 -22.85
N LYS A 138 -21.00 9.74 -21.90
CA LYS A 138 -20.84 11.17 -22.06
C LYS A 138 -19.92 11.52 -23.26
N ILE A 139 -18.79 10.84 -23.38
CA ILE A 139 -17.86 11.01 -24.50
C ILE A 139 -18.53 10.65 -25.82
N ARG A 140 -19.25 9.51 -25.86
CA ARG A 140 -19.98 9.05 -27.04
C ARG A 140 -21.00 10.09 -27.52
N VAL A 141 -21.81 10.60 -26.60
CA VAL A 141 -22.80 11.65 -26.92
C VAL A 141 -22.12 12.91 -27.45
N GLN A 142 -20.99 13.33 -26.83
CA GLN A 142 -20.22 14.49 -27.32
C GLN A 142 -19.65 14.25 -28.73
N VAL A 143 -19.14 13.07 -29.01
CA VAL A 143 -18.62 12.71 -30.34
C VAL A 143 -19.74 12.72 -31.38
N GLU A 144 -20.90 12.15 -31.06
CA GLU A 144 -22.07 12.20 -31.96
C GLU A 144 -22.52 13.63 -32.25
N GLN A 145 -22.57 14.50 -31.23
CA GLN A 145 -22.89 15.91 -31.39
C GLN A 145 -21.89 16.64 -32.29
N LEU A 146 -20.60 16.40 -32.10
CA LEU A 146 -19.53 16.98 -32.91
C LEU A 146 -19.58 16.51 -34.36
N GLN A 147 -19.83 15.20 -34.57
CA GLN A 147 -19.99 14.64 -35.92
C GLN A 147 -21.26 15.15 -36.64
N GLY A 148 -22.33 15.44 -35.89
CA GLY A 148 -23.55 16.00 -36.37
C GLY A 148 -23.51 17.52 -36.64
N ALA A 149 -22.59 18.20 -36.01
CA ALA A 149 -22.48 19.67 -36.09
C ALA A 149 -22.02 20.12 -37.48
N ARG A 150 -22.82 21.02 -38.13
CA ARG A 150 -22.52 21.59 -39.43
C ARG A 150 -22.55 23.08 -39.36
N ASP A 151 -21.70 23.69 -40.16
CA ASP A 151 -21.68 25.17 -40.37
C ASP A 151 -22.91 25.59 -41.21
N SER A 152 -23.21 26.88 -41.23
CA SER A 152 -24.24 27.49 -42.05
C SER A 152 -24.14 27.13 -43.54
N ASN A 153 -22.99 26.73 -44.02
CA ASN A 153 -22.69 26.27 -45.37
C ASN A 153 -22.79 24.72 -45.52
N GLY A 154 -23.27 24.01 -44.53
CA GLY A 154 -23.43 22.55 -44.55
C GLY A 154 -22.12 21.74 -44.37
N ARG A 155 -20.97 22.42 -44.07
CA ARG A 155 -19.71 21.72 -43.82
C ARG A 155 -19.67 21.19 -42.37
N ARG A 156 -19.12 20.00 -42.18
CA ARG A 156 -18.89 19.45 -40.82
C ARG A 156 -17.94 20.36 -40.05
N LEU A 157 -18.32 20.72 -38.83
CA LEU A 157 -17.53 21.62 -37.96
C LEU A 157 -16.39 20.90 -37.26
N GLY A 158 -16.48 19.57 -37.12
CA GLY A 158 -15.44 18.77 -36.50
C GLY A 158 -15.29 17.43 -37.18
N MET A 159 -14.08 16.94 -37.25
CA MET A 159 -13.77 15.58 -37.65
C MET A 159 -13.01 14.93 -36.48
N VAL A 160 -13.59 13.91 -35.88
CA VAL A 160 -12.88 13.12 -34.90
C VAL A 160 -12.08 12.10 -35.69
N GLU A 161 -10.79 12.40 -35.90
CA GLU A 161 -9.85 11.45 -36.46
C GLU A 161 -9.23 10.65 -35.32
N GLY A 162 -9.42 9.35 -35.36
CA GLY A 162 -8.74 8.44 -34.45
C GLY A 162 -9.42 7.11 -34.36
N ASP A 163 -8.61 6.09 -34.47
CA ASP A 163 -8.93 4.67 -34.27
C ASP A 163 -9.08 4.34 -32.76
N GLY A 164 -9.31 5.38 -31.95
CA GLY A 164 -8.84 5.38 -30.58
C GLY A 164 -9.78 4.82 -29.54
N MET A 165 -11.08 4.74 -29.75
CA MET A 165 -11.98 4.19 -28.71
C MET A 165 -12.85 3.11 -29.30
N ASN A 166 -12.45 1.90 -29.04
CA ASN A 166 -13.27 0.74 -29.33
C ASN A 166 -14.36 0.61 -28.23
N PHE A 167 -15.45 1.35 -28.39
CA PHE A 167 -16.60 1.34 -27.48
C PHE A 167 -17.34 -0.01 -27.50
N ASP A 168 -16.96 -0.93 -28.39
CA ASP A 168 -17.62 -2.23 -28.55
C ASP A 168 -17.13 -3.29 -27.56
N GLN A 169 -16.08 -3.00 -26.79
CA GLN A 169 -15.65 -3.94 -25.74
C GLN A 169 -16.52 -3.77 -24.49
N PRO A 170 -17.29 -4.81 -24.10
CA PRO A 170 -18.07 -4.74 -22.88
C PRO A 170 -17.13 -4.62 -21.66
N ILE A 171 -17.30 -3.56 -20.88
CA ILE A 171 -16.67 -3.45 -19.57
C ILE A 171 -17.31 -4.51 -18.68
N ARG A 172 -16.48 -5.40 -18.13
CA ARG A 172 -16.96 -6.43 -17.21
C ARG A 172 -17.01 -5.86 -15.80
N PRO A 173 -18.07 -6.13 -15.04
CA PRO A 173 -18.11 -5.74 -13.63
C PRO A 173 -16.98 -6.43 -12.86
N PRO A 174 -16.45 -5.79 -11.79
CA PRO A 174 -15.47 -6.42 -10.93
C PRO A 174 -16.05 -7.69 -10.29
N VAL A 175 -15.26 -8.76 -10.31
CA VAL A 175 -15.61 -10.02 -9.64
C VAL A 175 -14.84 -10.02 -8.31
N PHE A 176 -15.58 -10.02 -7.22
CA PHE A 176 -15.02 -10.17 -5.88
C PHE A 176 -15.06 -11.67 -5.54
N GLU A 177 -13.89 -12.31 -5.53
CA GLU A 177 -13.77 -13.67 -5.04
C GLU A 177 -13.86 -13.61 -3.51
N GLY A 178 -14.88 -14.28 -2.98
CA GLY A 178 -15.14 -14.38 -1.54
C GLY A 178 -14.30 -15.43 -0.84
#